data_3d53a7ca5dc0dd4d363304c7c22a38b8
#
_entry.id   3d53a7ca5dc0dd4d363304c7c22a38b8
#
_cell.length_a   1.000
_cell.length_b   1.000
_cell.length_c   1.000
_cell.angle_alpha   90.00
_cell.angle_beta   90.00
_cell.angle_gamma   90.00
#
_symmetry.space_group_name_H-M   'P 1'
#
loop_
_entity.id
_entity.type
_entity.pdbx_description
1 polymer ?
#
loop_
_entity_poly.entity_id
_entity_poly.type
_entity_poly.pdbx_seq_one_letter_code
_entity_poly.pdbx_strand_id
1 'polypeptide(L)'
;EHHGVRHNHCMSAPVYRKKVSVIVNKLADEFGNHPGLLMWHISNEFGGECYCPHCVKRFQDYLAEKFDHDIEKLNKAWWTTFWSHTYNDFSQIEPPYRNGEFSIMGLNLEWKRFTTWNMTDYMKAEIAILRERTPQIPVTTNFMKEYDGLDYHKMQQPLDVVSWDSYPRFHNDEESFSDTMTENAFDHAMIRCLKKEQPFMLMESAPGLVNWHPFNKMKRPGVHRLASLQAVALGSDTVQYFQWRKGRGSFEQYHGAVVDHLGTDDTRVFREVADLGEELKKLKDLAGTVVKAPVAVLYDWDSLWATDGMKGLAESTRNYIKT
;
A
#
# COMPACT_ATOMS: atom_id res chain seq x y z
N GLU A 1 -7.10 -21.74 -3.53
CA GLU A 1 -6.91 -20.89 -2.35
C GLU A 1 -6.34 -21.73 -1.21
N HIS A 2 -5.37 -21.20 -0.50
CA HIS A 2 -4.75 -21.82 0.67
C HIS A 2 -4.94 -20.93 1.88
N HIS A 3 -5.35 -21.52 3.01
CA HIS A 3 -5.32 -20.83 4.29
C HIS A 3 -3.87 -20.71 4.78
N GLY A 4 -3.53 -19.62 5.42
CA GLY A 4 -2.21 -19.48 6.05
C GLY A 4 -1.47 -18.19 5.78
N VAL A 5 -2.01 -17.31 4.95
CA VAL A 5 -1.53 -15.93 4.76
C VAL A 5 -2.65 -14.94 5.01
N ARG A 6 -2.32 -13.70 5.19
CA ARG A 6 -3.26 -12.61 5.49
C ARG A 6 -4.37 -12.50 4.45
N HIS A 7 -4.01 -12.49 3.17
CA HIS A 7 -4.95 -12.43 2.05
C HIS A 7 -5.16 -13.82 1.45
N ASN A 8 -6.22 -14.51 1.84
CA ASN A 8 -6.55 -15.85 1.36
C ASN A 8 -7.74 -15.86 0.38
N HIS A 9 -8.04 -14.75 -0.23
CA HIS A 9 -9.06 -14.55 -1.25
C HIS A 9 -8.43 -14.06 -2.56
N CYS A 10 -9.17 -14.18 -3.65
CA CYS A 10 -8.73 -13.74 -4.97
C CYS A 10 -9.61 -12.58 -5.47
N MET A 11 -9.03 -11.43 -5.71
CA MET A 11 -9.73 -10.24 -6.22
C MET A 11 -10.23 -10.39 -7.66
N SER A 12 -9.73 -11.39 -8.38
CA SER A 12 -10.24 -11.75 -9.72
C SER A 12 -11.40 -12.74 -9.68
N ALA A 13 -11.66 -13.40 -8.53
CA ALA A 13 -12.70 -14.41 -8.43
C ALA A 13 -14.11 -13.79 -8.51
N PRO A 14 -14.98 -14.23 -9.46
CA PRO A 14 -16.30 -13.63 -9.62
C PRO A 14 -17.17 -13.73 -8.38
N VAL A 15 -17.08 -14.84 -7.64
CA VAL A 15 -17.83 -15.04 -6.40
C VAL A 15 -17.39 -14.03 -5.33
N TYR A 16 -16.09 -13.78 -5.20
CA TYR A 16 -15.57 -12.81 -4.26
C TYR A 16 -16.08 -11.39 -4.60
N ARG A 17 -15.92 -10.95 -5.85
CA ARG A 17 -16.41 -9.65 -6.33
C ARG A 17 -17.91 -9.47 -6.09
N LYS A 18 -18.73 -10.53 -6.34
CA LYS A 18 -20.15 -10.51 -6.05
C LYS A 18 -20.45 -10.30 -4.55
N LYS A 19 -19.70 -10.99 -3.67
CA LYS A 19 -19.88 -10.83 -2.22
C LYS A 19 -19.46 -9.44 -1.73
N VAL A 20 -18.37 -8.92 -2.25
CA VAL A 20 -17.92 -7.55 -1.98
C VAL A 20 -18.98 -6.53 -2.42
N SER A 21 -19.53 -6.66 -3.62
CA SER A 21 -20.63 -5.80 -4.07
C SER A 21 -21.83 -5.82 -3.12
N VAL A 22 -22.22 -6.98 -2.62
CA VAL A 22 -23.32 -7.10 -1.65
C VAL A 22 -23.01 -6.37 -0.35
N ILE A 23 -21.81 -6.55 0.22
CA ILE A 23 -21.50 -5.90 1.51
C ILE A 23 -21.31 -4.39 1.36
N VAL A 24 -20.65 -3.93 0.29
CA VAL A 24 -20.45 -2.50 0.05
C VAL A 24 -21.77 -1.76 -0.13
N ASN A 25 -22.72 -2.35 -0.90
CA ASN A 25 -24.08 -1.79 -1.01
C ASN A 25 -24.77 -1.69 0.36
N LYS A 26 -24.71 -2.76 1.17
CA LYS A 26 -25.32 -2.74 2.51
C LYS A 26 -24.70 -1.69 3.43
N LEU A 27 -23.37 -1.53 3.41
CA LEU A 27 -22.71 -0.49 4.18
C LEU A 27 -23.13 0.91 3.72
N ALA A 28 -23.21 1.13 2.41
CA ALA A 28 -23.65 2.40 1.86
C ALA A 28 -25.13 2.69 2.19
N ASP A 29 -26.02 1.69 2.16
CA ASP A 29 -27.42 1.83 2.53
C ASP A 29 -27.58 2.16 4.03
N GLU A 30 -26.81 1.52 4.90
CA GLU A 30 -26.91 1.68 6.36
C GLU A 30 -26.27 2.98 6.85
N PHE A 31 -25.07 3.32 6.34
CA PHE A 31 -24.24 4.39 6.88
C PHE A 31 -24.10 5.60 5.96
N GLY A 32 -24.51 5.51 4.69
CA GLY A 32 -24.27 6.55 3.69
C GLY A 32 -24.82 7.94 4.04
N ASN A 33 -25.86 8.01 4.85
CA ASN A 33 -26.46 9.25 5.33
C ASN A 33 -26.13 9.56 6.80
N HIS A 34 -25.23 8.78 7.41
CA HIS A 34 -24.89 8.98 8.81
C HIS A 34 -24.07 10.27 8.98
N PRO A 35 -24.41 11.19 9.89
CA PRO A 35 -23.72 12.48 10.03
C PRO A 35 -22.27 12.37 10.49
N GLY A 36 -21.89 11.24 11.05
CA GLY A 36 -20.49 10.92 11.43
C GLY A 36 -19.65 10.28 10.31
N LEU A 37 -20.24 10.00 9.15
CA LEU A 37 -19.48 9.45 8.02
C LEU A 37 -18.71 10.56 7.31
N LEU A 38 -17.40 10.58 7.49
CA LEU A 38 -16.50 11.55 6.88
C LEU A 38 -15.93 11.04 5.55
N MET A 39 -15.65 9.75 5.46
CA MET A 39 -14.92 9.15 4.34
C MET A 39 -15.14 7.63 4.32
N TRP A 40 -15.12 7.04 3.13
CA TRP A 40 -15.04 5.60 2.95
C TRP A 40 -13.57 5.16 2.86
N HIS A 41 -13.19 4.23 3.71
CA HIS A 41 -11.93 3.49 3.59
C HIS A 41 -12.23 2.14 2.96
N ILE A 42 -11.86 1.96 1.69
CA ILE A 42 -12.13 0.72 0.95
C ILE A 42 -10.99 -0.27 1.12
N SER A 43 -11.34 -1.53 1.35
CA SER A 43 -10.38 -2.61 1.58
C SER A 43 -9.32 -2.24 2.63
N ASN A 44 -8.15 -2.84 2.60
CA ASN A 44 -7.02 -2.51 3.47
C ASN A 44 -5.73 -3.01 2.84
N GLU A 45 -4.71 -2.15 2.75
CA GLU A 45 -3.36 -2.51 2.34
C GLU A 45 -3.33 -3.48 1.15
N PHE A 46 -3.81 -3.00 0.01
CA PHE A 46 -3.77 -3.79 -1.22
C PHE A 46 -2.37 -4.35 -1.46
N GLY A 47 -2.26 -5.66 -1.66
CA GLY A 47 -0.97 -6.29 -1.86
C GLY A 47 -1.09 -7.78 -2.19
N GLY A 48 0.07 -8.37 -2.44
CA GLY A 48 0.18 -9.78 -2.78
C GLY A 48 -0.13 -10.09 -4.25
N GLU A 49 0.37 -11.20 -4.68
CA GLU A 49 0.15 -11.76 -6.02
C GLU A 49 -0.69 -13.02 -5.91
N CYS A 50 -1.54 -13.26 -6.88
CA CYS A 50 -2.40 -14.43 -6.90
C CYS A 50 -2.26 -15.18 -8.23
N TYR A 51 -1.85 -16.43 -8.14
CA TYR A 51 -1.56 -17.30 -9.28
C TYR A 51 -2.69 -18.31 -9.56
N CYS A 52 -3.90 -18.05 -9.09
CA CYS A 52 -5.04 -18.93 -9.32
C CYS A 52 -5.54 -18.88 -10.79
N PRO A 53 -6.32 -19.86 -11.25
CA PRO A 53 -6.81 -19.88 -12.63
C PRO A 53 -7.54 -18.61 -13.07
N HIS A 54 -8.25 -17.93 -12.16
CA HIS A 54 -8.90 -16.64 -12.47
C HIS A 54 -7.89 -15.54 -12.79
N CYS A 55 -6.79 -15.47 -12.03
CA CYS A 55 -5.75 -14.46 -12.27
C CYS A 55 -4.95 -14.79 -13.52
N VAL A 56 -4.64 -16.07 -13.76
CA VAL A 56 -3.96 -16.52 -14.99
C VAL A 56 -4.78 -16.14 -16.22
N LYS A 57 -6.07 -16.48 -16.23
CA LYS A 57 -6.96 -16.12 -17.36
C LYS A 57 -7.05 -14.62 -17.57
N ARG A 58 -7.20 -13.82 -16.50
CA ARG A 58 -7.23 -12.35 -16.62
C ARG A 58 -5.91 -11.77 -17.10
N PHE A 59 -4.78 -12.38 -16.75
CA PHE A 59 -3.48 -11.97 -17.26
C PHE A 59 -3.35 -12.23 -18.77
N GLN A 60 -3.78 -13.41 -19.22
CA GLN A 60 -3.81 -13.75 -20.64
C GLN A 60 -4.70 -12.77 -21.43
N ASP A 61 -5.88 -12.43 -20.91
CA ASP A 61 -6.79 -11.47 -21.54
C ASP A 61 -6.18 -10.06 -21.55
N TYR A 62 -5.57 -9.62 -20.45
CA TYR A 62 -4.84 -8.35 -20.37
C TYR A 62 -3.72 -8.26 -21.42
N LEU A 63 -2.94 -9.33 -21.60
CA LEU A 63 -1.90 -9.38 -22.60
C LEU A 63 -2.47 -9.35 -24.02
N ALA A 64 -3.54 -10.12 -24.27
CA ALA A 64 -4.19 -10.15 -25.57
C ALA A 64 -4.67 -8.73 -25.97
N GLU A 65 -5.36 -8.03 -25.09
CA GLU A 65 -5.78 -6.65 -25.33
C GLU A 65 -4.59 -5.72 -25.55
N LYS A 66 -3.55 -5.81 -24.72
CA LYS A 66 -2.36 -4.96 -24.80
C LYS A 66 -1.60 -5.10 -26.11
N PHE A 67 -1.57 -6.30 -26.68
CA PHE A 67 -0.87 -6.63 -27.91
C PHE A 67 -1.81 -6.75 -29.12
N ASP A 68 -3.01 -6.16 -29.07
CA ASP A 68 -3.99 -6.12 -30.16
C ASP A 68 -4.38 -7.53 -30.64
N HIS A 69 -4.45 -8.52 -29.76
CA HIS A 69 -4.69 -9.94 -30.06
C HIS A 69 -3.68 -10.56 -31.05
N ASP A 70 -2.50 -9.97 -31.18
CA ASP A 70 -1.41 -10.42 -32.06
C ASP A 70 -0.26 -11.01 -31.22
N ILE A 71 -0.16 -12.32 -31.18
CA ILE A 71 0.88 -13.02 -30.41
C ILE A 71 2.29 -12.74 -30.92
N GLU A 72 2.44 -12.44 -32.23
CA GLU A 72 3.74 -12.14 -32.80
C GLU A 72 4.25 -10.75 -32.34
N LYS A 73 3.37 -9.80 -32.07
CA LYS A 73 3.74 -8.53 -31.43
C LYS A 73 4.33 -8.76 -30.04
N LEU A 74 3.69 -9.64 -29.26
CA LEU A 74 4.18 -10.01 -27.92
C LEU A 74 5.53 -10.73 -28.03
N ASN A 75 5.63 -11.74 -28.89
CA ASN A 75 6.87 -12.51 -29.10
C ASN A 75 8.04 -11.59 -29.45
N LYS A 76 7.80 -10.66 -30.37
CA LYS A 76 8.81 -9.67 -30.75
C LYS A 76 9.19 -8.73 -29.61
N ALA A 77 8.20 -8.22 -28.87
CA ALA A 77 8.42 -7.29 -27.75
C ALA A 77 9.21 -7.93 -26.59
N TRP A 78 8.94 -9.20 -26.31
CA TRP A 78 9.59 -9.95 -25.23
C TRP A 78 10.85 -10.69 -25.65
N TRP A 79 11.19 -10.69 -26.96
CA TRP A 79 12.33 -11.40 -27.50
C TRP A 79 12.30 -12.90 -27.22
N THR A 80 11.11 -13.52 -27.35
CA THR A 80 10.85 -14.92 -26.94
C THR A 80 11.60 -15.98 -27.76
N THR A 81 12.19 -15.62 -28.89
CA THR A 81 13.06 -16.50 -29.66
C THR A 81 14.30 -16.93 -28.88
N PHE A 82 14.71 -16.15 -27.86
CA PHE A 82 15.80 -16.52 -26.99
C PHE A 82 15.42 -17.77 -26.19
N TRP A 83 16.26 -18.78 -26.23
CA TRP A 83 16.02 -20.13 -25.66
C TRP A 83 14.71 -20.79 -26.09
N SER A 84 14.18 -20.43 -27.27
CA SER A 84 12.98 -21.03 -27.86
C SER A 84 11.71 -20.88 -27.01
N HIS A 85 11.52 -19.74 -26.38
CA HIS A 85 10.35 -19.42 -25.55
C HIS A 85 9.17 -18.83 -26.36
N THR A 86 9.15 -19.00 -27.69
CA THR A 86 8.10 -18.44 -28.55
C THR A 86 6.73 -19.02 -28.26
N TYR A 87 5.76 -18.16 -28.03
CA TYR A 87 4.36 -18.52 -27.83
C TYR A 87 3.61 -18.55 -29.15
N ASN A 88 2.69 -19.51 -29.30
CA ASN A 88 1.78 -19.57 -30.44
C ASN A 88 0.38 -19.02 -30.12
N ASP A 89 0.04 -18.94 -28.86
CA ASP A 89 -1.26 -18.46 -28.37
C ASP A 89 -1.13 -17.89 -26.97
N PHE A 90 -1.93 -16.87 -26.62
CA PHE A 90 -1.92 -16.23 -25.32
C PHE A 90 -2.25 -17.20 -24.17
N SER A 91 -3.02 -18.25 -24.43
CA SER A 91 -3.35 -19.27 -23.42
C SER A 91 -2.15 -20.09 -22.92
N GLN A 92 -1.03 -20.05 -23.65
CA GLN A 92 0.21 -20.72 -23.25
C GLN A 92 1.01 -19.91 -22.22
N ILE A 93 0.65 -18.64 -22.02
CA ILE A 93 1.39 -17.76 -21.12
C ILE A 93 0.95 -18.00 -19.68
N GLU A 94 1.90 -18.38 -18.84
CA GLU A 94 1.71 -18.55 -17.40
C GLU A 94 2.46 -17.45 -16.62
N PRO A 95 2.01 -17.13 -15.39
CA PRO A 95 2.74 -16.20 -14.55
C PRO A 95 4.17 -16.62 -14.27
N PRO A 96 5.14 -15.70 -14.18
CA PRO A 96 6.58 -16.04 -14.11
C PRO A 96 6.95 -16.89 -12.89
N TYR A 97 6.29 -16.69 -11.76
CA TYR A 97 6.60 -17.40 -10.52
C TYR A 97 6.17 -18.88 -10.56
N ARG A 98 5.07 -19.21 -11.23
CA ARG A 98 4.47 -20.55 -11.20
C ARG A 98 5.41 -21.63 -11.76
N ASN A 99 6.12 -21.32 -12.83
CA ASN A 99 7.02 -22.23 -13.51
C ASN A 99 8.49 -21.94 -13.26
N GLY A 100 8.82 -20.97 -12.38
CA GLY A 100 10.18 -20.47 -12.20
C GLY A 100 10.73 -19.77 -13.45
N GLU A 101 9.86 -19.32 -14.35
CA GLU A 101 10.24 -18.72 -15.62
C GLU A 101 10.49 -17.21 -15.46
N PHE A 102 11.65 -16.86 -14.93
CA PHE A 102 12.11 -15.49 -14.73
C PHE A 102 13.12 -15.03 -15.79
N SER A 103 13.39 -15.84 -16.80
CA SER A 103 14.32 -15.48 -17.88
C SER A 103 13.69 -14.59 -18.96
N ILE A 104 12.35 -14.52 -19.02
CA ILE A 104 11.63 -13.66 -19.95
C ILE A 104 11.33 -12.32 -19.24
N MET A 105 12.21 -11.33 -19.46
CA MET A 105 12.11 -10.01 -18.80
C MET A 105 10.76 -9.32 -19.06
N GLY A 106 10.23 -9.42 -20.27
CA GLY A 106 8.93 -8.89 -20.64
C GLY A 106 7.78 -9.49 -19.85
N LEU A 107 7.81 -10.80 -19.62
CA LEU A 107 6.83 -11.53 -18.82
C LEU A 107 6.83 -11.03 -17.37
N ASN A 108 8.02 -10.90 -16.77
CA ASN A 108 8.17 -10.43 -15.39
C ASN A 108 7.62 -9.01 -15.21
N LEU A 109 7.97 -8.11 -16.12
CA LEU A 109 7.52 -6.72 -16.09
C LEU A 109 6.00 -6.61 -16.31
N GLU A 110 5.45 -7.35 -17.28
CA GLU A 110 4.01 -7.32 -17.54
C GLU A 110 3.20 -7.97 -16.42
N TRP A 111 3.74 -8.94 -15.70
CA TRP A 111 3.08 -9.49 -14.52
C TRP A 111 2.94 -8.45 -13.40
N LYS A 112 3.96 -7.64 -13.14
CA LYS A 112 3.90 -6.53 -12.18
C LYS A 112 2.88 -5.46 -12.62
N ARG A 113 2.90 -5.08 -13.89
CA ARG A 113 1.93 -4.14 -14.47
C ARG A 113 0.50 -4.66 -14.37
N PHE A 114 0.29 -5.94 -14.71
CA PHE A 114 -1.00 -6.61 -14.58
C PHE A 114 -1.47 -6.65 -13.13
N THR A 115 -0.60 -6.96 -12.18
CA THR A 115 -0.96 -6.99 -10.75
C THR A 115 -1.50 -5.64 -10.32
N THR A 116 -0.82 -4.54 -10.66
CA THR A 116 -1.30 -3.18 -10.40
C THR A 116 -2.64 -2.90 -11.09
N TRP A 117 -2.77 -3.25 -12.37
CA TRP A 117 -4.00 -3.06 -13.14
C TRP A 117 -5.17 -3.83 -12.53
N ASN A 118 -4.96 -5.09 -12.18
CA ASN A 118 -5.99 -5.96 -11.61
C ASN A 118 -6.47 -5.50 -10.23
N MET A 119 -5.55 -5.01 -9.38
CA MET A 119 -5.89 -4.41 -8.08
C MET A 119 -6.66 -3.10 -8.27
N THR A 120 -6.22 -2.25 -9.20
CA THR A 120 -6.90 -0.99 -9.51
C THR A 120 -8.30 -1.22 -10.08
N ASP A 121 -8.49 -2.23 -10.93
CA ASP A 121 -9.80 -2.60 -11.46
C ASP A 121 -10.75 -3.10 -10.35
N TYR A 122 -10.24 -3.91 -9.42
CA TYR A 122 -11.01 -4.32 -8.26
C TYR A 122 -11.40 -3.12 -7.38
N MET A 123 -10.47 -2.24 -7.08
CA MET A 123 -10.70 -1.01 -6.31
C MET A 123 -11.74 -0.10 -6.98
N LYS A 124 -11.65 0.08 -8.29
CA LYS A 124 -12.66 0.84 -9.06
C LYS A 124 -14.05 0.26 -8.95
N ALA A 125 -14.18 -1.07 -8.89
CA ALA A 125 -15.48 -1.73 -8.73
C ALA A 125 -16.11 -1.44 -7.34
N GLU A 126 -15.33 -1.39 -6.27
CA GLU A 126 -15.83 -0.97 -4.95
C GLU A 126 -16.23 0.52 -4.96
N ILE A 127 -15.37 1.37 -5.50
CA ILE A 127 -15.61 2.82 -5.59
C ILE A 127 -16.88 3.13 -6.40
N ALA A 128 -17.12 2.43 -7.51
CA ALA A 128 -18.27 2.67 -8.36
C ALA A 128 -19.58 2.53 -7.59
N ILE A 129 -19.70 1.52 -6.72
CA ILE A 129 -20.89 1.31 -5.87
C ILE A 129 -21.06 2.48 -4.90
N LEU A 130 -19.97 2.91 -4.26
CA LEU A 130 -20.00 4.02 -3.31
C LEU A 130 -20.34 5.35 -3.99
N ARG A 131 -19.83 5.59 -5.19
CA ARG A 131 -20.15 6.79 -5.99
C ARG A 131 -21.62 6.85 -6.41
N GLU A 132 -22.22 5.72 -6.72
CA GLU A 132 -23.63 5.63 -7.04
C GLU A 132 -24.51 5.98 -5.83
N ARG A 133 -24.14 5.49 -4.65
CA ARG A 133 -24.93 5.59 -3.42
C ARG A 133 -24.67 6.85 -2.61
N THR A 134 -23.42 7.28 -2.55
CA THR A 134 -22.92 8.37 -1.71
C THR A 134 -21.90 9.22 -2.44
N PRO A 135 -22.27 9.87 -3.57
CA PRO A 135 -21.32 10.57 -4.45
C PRO A 135 -20.56 11.71 -3.76
N GLN A 136 -21.10 12.25 -2.68
CA GLN A 136 -20.51 13.34 -1.91
C GLN A 136 -19.47 12.88 -0.87
N ILE A 137 -19.41 11.58 -0.56
CA ILE A 137 -18.50 11.07 0.47
C ILE A 137 -17.17 10.67 -0.20
N PRO A 138 -16.05 11.25 0.24
CA PRO A 138 -14.75 10.91 -0.33
C PRO A 138 -14.34 9.47 -0.03
N VAL A 139 -13.46 8.92 -0.88
CA VAL A 139 -12.97 7.56 -0.78
C VAL A 139 -11.45 7.56 -0.66
N THR A 140 -10.93 6.75 0.25
CA THR A 140 -9.52 6.47 0.44
C THR A 140 -9.24 4.98 0.61
N THR A 141 -7.98 4.60 0.52
CA THR A 141 -7.43 3.33 0.99
C THR A 141 -6.00 3.57 1.47
N ASN A 142 -5.55 2.77 2.43
CA ASN A 142 -4.19 2.88 2.96
C ASN A 142 -3.18 2.13 2.09
N PHE A 143 -2.12 2.83 1.72
CA PHE A 143 -0.96 2.25 1.07
C PHE A 143 0.07 1.80 2.12
N MET A 144 0.81 0.78 1.80
CA MET A 144 1.98 0.38 2.58
C MET A 144 3.19 1.19 2.08
N LYS A 145 4.23 1.32 2.85
CA LYS A 145 5.54 1.90 2.51
C LYS A 145 5.85 1.83 0.99
N GLU A 146 7.06 2.05 0.53
CA GLU A 146 7.47 1.84 -0.88
C GLU A 146 7.31 0.35 -1.28
N TYR A 147 6.06 -0.07 -1.45
CA TYR A 147 5.73 -1.45 -1.80
C TYR A 147 6.03 -1.74 -3.26
N ASP A 148 6.99 -2.63 -3.50
CA ASP A 148 7.47 -2.96 -4.85
C ASP A 148 6.46 -3.73 -5.68
N GLY A 149 5.44 -4.29 -5.05
CA GLY A 149 4.46 -5.13 -5.74
C GLY A 149 3.44 -4.35 -6.57
N LEU A 150 3.25 -3.06 -6.30
CA LEU A 150 2.17 -2.25 -6.88
C LEU A 150 2.62 -0.82 -7.17
N ASP A 151 2.29 -0.32 -8.35
CA ASP A 151 2.51 1.07 -8.73
C ASP A 151 1.41 1.97 -8.11
N TYR A 152 1.72 2.60 -7.01
CA TYR A 152 0.80 3.48 -6.30
C TYR A 152 0.45 4.75 -7.08
N HIS A 153 1.31 5.21 -8.00
CA HIS A 153 0.99 6.34 -8.86
C HIS A 153 -0.20 6.02 -9.79
N LYS A 154 -0.32 4.78 -10.25
CA LYS A 154 -1.48 4.32 -11.02
C LYS A 154 -2.68 4.04 -10.11
N MET A 155 -2.46 3.40 -8.97
CA MET A 155 -3.55 3.01 -8.07
C MET A 155 -4.27 4.19 -7.42
N GLN A 156 -3.58 5.28 -7.12
CA GLN A 156 -4.19 6.43 -6.45
C GLN A 156 -5.21 7.20 -7.31
N GLN A 157 -5.20 7.01 -8.63
CA GLN A 157 -6.02 7.82 -9.55
C GLN A 157 -7.52 7.86 -9.21
N PRO A 158 -8.20 6.74 -8.87
CA PRO A 158 -9.61 6.74 -8.54
C PRO A 158 -9.93 7.21 -7.10
N LEU A 159 -8.94 7.37 -6.23
CA LEU A 159 -9.13 7.83 -4.85
C LEU A 159 -9.30 9.35 -4.78
N ASP A 160 -10.03 9.83 -3.78
CA ASP A 160 -10.12 11.28 -3.48
C ASP A 160 -8.94 11.72 -2.61
N VAL A 161 -8.59 10.91 -1.62
CA VAL A 161 -7.50 11.18 -0.68
C VAL A 161 -6.55 9.99 -0.68
N VAL A 162 -5.26 10.26 -0.63
CA VAL A 162 -4.24 9.24 -0.43
C VAL A 162 -3.98 9.09 1.06
N SER A 163 -3.94 7.85 1.52
CA SER A 163 -3.53 7.53 2.88
C SER A 163 -2.51 6.38 2.89
N TRP A 164 -1.74 6.26 3.96
CA TRP A 164 -0.74 5.21 4.09
C TRP A 164 -0.42 4.87 5.54
N ASP A 165 0.32 3.77 5.72
CA ASP A 165 0.64 3.18 7.00
C ASP A 165 2.15 3.26 7.24
N SER A 166 2.54 3.89 8.34
CA SER A 166 3.95 4.11 8.67
C SER A 166 4.33 3.40 9.97
N TYR A 167 5.21 2.43 9.84
CA TYR A 167 5.74 1.62 10.93
C TYR A 167 7.27 1.62 10.93
N PRO A 168 7.93 2.75 11.11
CA PRO A 168 9.39 2.83 11.08
C PRO A 168 10.03 2.03 12.22
N ARG A 169 11.16 1.38 11.94
CA ARG A 169 11.87 0.48 12.85
C ARG A 169 12.75 1.25 13.85
N PHE A 170 12.19 2.16 14.59
CA PHE A 170 12.92 2.83 15.66
C PHE A 170 13.41 1.82 16.70
N HIS A 171 14.67 1.90 17.08
CA HIS A 171 15.34 1.02 18.04
C HIS A 171 15.60 -0.41 17.53
N ASN A 172 15.93 -0.56 16.27
CA ASN A 172 16.63 -1.74 15.84
C ASN A 172 18.15 -1.56 16.11
N ASP A 173 18.90 -2.65 16.05
CA ASP A 173 20.36 -2.64 16.26
C ASP A 173 21.14 -2.61 14.92
N GLU A 174 20.44 -2.52 13.79
CA GLU A 174 21.00 -2.60 12.43
C GLU A 174 21.14 -1.21 11.79
N GLU A 175 20.25 -0.29 12.11
CA GLU A 175 20.19 1.04 11.52
C GLU A 175 20.32 2.14 12.58
N SER A 176 20.95 3.23 12.22
CA SER A 176 20.96 4.41 13.08
C SER A 176 19.57 5.04 13.19
N PHE A 177 19.32 5.78 14.25
CA PHE A 177 18.08 6.51 14.42
C PHE A 177 17.87 7.54 13.28
N SER A 178 18.94 8.19 12.83
CA SER A 178 18.90 9.13 11.70
C SER A 178 18.53 8.45 10.38
N ASP A 179 19.05 7.25 10.13
CA ASP A 179 18.72 6.52 8.90
C ASP A 179 17.24 6.16 8.86
N THR A 180 16.71 5.61 9.97
CA THR A 180 15.27 5.33 10.09
C THR A 180 14.41 6.60 9.89
N MET A 181 14.83 7.75 10.43
CA MET A 181 14.12 9.01 10.25
C MET A 181 14.16 9.52 8.81
N THR A 182 15.31 9.36 8.14
CA THR A 182 15.51 9.77 6.75
C THR A 182 14.67 8.89 5.80
N GLU A 183 14.71 7.58 6.00
CA GLU A 183 13.89 6.65 5.22
C GLU A 183 12.40 6.96 5.38
N ASN A 184 11.93 7.14 6.61
CA ASN A 184 10.55 7.51 6.88
C ASN A 184 10.15 8.87 6.27
N ALA A 185 11.09 9.84 6.23
CA ALA A 185 10.85 11.12 5.57
C ALA A 185 10.70 10.96 4.04
N PHE A 186 11.51 10.08 3.43
CA PHE A 186 11.38 9.75 2.01
C PHE A 186 10.02 9.12 1.71
N ASP A 187 9.57 8.15 2.53
CA ASP A 187 8.27 7.50 2.38
C ASP A 187 7.11 8.51 2.44
N HIS A 188 7.12 9.40 3.44
CA HIS A 188 6.13 10.48 3.54
C HIS A 188 6.14 11.39 2.29
N ALA A 189 7.33 11.74 1.79
CA ALA A 189 7.48 12.58 0.60
C ALA A 189 6.95 11.89 -0.65
N MET A 190 7.23 10.59 -0.80
CA MET A 190 6.72 9.77 -1.91
C MET A 190 5.18 9.74 -1.92
N ILE A 191 4.58 9.44 -0.77
CA ILE A 191 3.11 9.38 -0.63
C ILE A 191 2.48 10.75 -0.90
N ARG A 192 3.05 11.83 -0.35
CA ARG A 192 2.61 13.20 -0.64
C ARG A 192 2.59 13.52 -2.13
N CYS A 193 3.56 13.01 -2.88
CA CYS A 193 3.68 13.28 -4.32
C CYS A 193 2.68 12.51 -5.18
N LEU A 194 1.98 11.51 -4.65
CA LEU A 194 0.96 10.76 -5.39
C LEU A 194 -0.23 11.64 -5.80
N LYS A 195 -0.66 12.57 -4.93
CA LYS A 195 -1.64 13.60 -5.26
C LYS A 195 -1.06 14.99 -5.01
N LYS A 196 -0.95 15.76 -6.08
CA LYS A 196 -0.46 17.12 -6.01
C LYS A 196 -1.47 18.03 -5.32
N GLU A 197 -0.94 19.04 -4.59
CA GLU A 197 -1.71 20.14 -4.02
C GLU A 197 -2.78 19.76 -2.99
N GLN A 198 -2.66 18.58 -2.40
CA GLN A 198 -3.47 18.21 -1.25
C GLN A 198 -2.63 17.41 -0.23
N PRO A 199 -2.99 17.47 1.06
CA PRO A 199 -2.35 16.66 2.08
C PRO A 199 -2.69 15.18 1.90
N PHE A 200 -1.89 14.32 2.50
CA PHE A 200 -2.18 12.89 2.66
C PHE A 200 -2.65 12.61 4.10
N MET A 201 -3.09 11.39 4.35
CA MET A 201 -3.43 10.92 5.68
C MET A 201 -2.44 9.85 6.14
N LEU A 202 -1.89 10.00 7.34
CA LEU A 202 -1.25 8.91 8.05
C LEU A 202 -2.36 8.06 8.69
N MET A 203 -2.72 6.96 8.01
CA MET A 203 -3.87 6.13 8.35
C MET A 203 -3.56 5.19 9.50
N GLU A 204 -2.35 4.62 9.51
CA GLU A 204 -1.90 3.74 10.56
C GLU A 204 -0.50 4.10 11.04
N SER A 205 -0.32 4.06 12.35
CA SER A 205 0.99 4.11 13.00
C SER A 205 0.89 3.42 14.36
N ALA A 206 2.00 2.93 14.91
CA ALA A 206 2.00 2.34 16.24
C ALA A 206 2.45 3.36 17.28
N PRO A 207 1.66 3.60 18.34
CA PRO A 207 2.09 4.50 19.41
C PRO A 207 3.19 3.88 20.31
N GLY A 208 3.30 2.55 20.30
CA GLY A 208 4.27 1.79 21.07
C GLY A 208 5.23 0.98 20.22
N LEU A 209 5.22 -0.33 20.41
CA LEU A 209 6.02 -1.29 19.65
C LEU A 209 5.24 -1.85 18.45
N VAL A 210 5.96 -2.44 17.52
CA VAL A 210 5.42 -3.17 16.35
C VAL A 210 5.87 -4.63 16.46
N ASN A 211 4.96 -5.55 16.78
CA ASN A 211 5.33 -6.92 17.15
C ASN A 211 5.77 -7.81 15.98
N TRP A 212 5.49 -7.43 14.75
CA TRP A 212 5.87 -8.17 13.55
C TRP A 212 7.22 -7.73 12.96
N HIS A 213 7.86 -6.70 13.51
CA HIS A 213 9.25 -6.41 13.20
C HIS A 213 10.19 -7.50 13.75
N PRO A 214 11.38 -7.71 13.13
CA PRO A 214 12.38 -8.67 13.64
C PRO A 214 12.78 -8.38 15.10
N PHE A 215 12.83 -7.10 15.49
CA PHE A 215 13.12 -6.64 16.84
C PHE A 215 11.97 -5.81 17.40
N ASN A 216 11.38 -6.27 18.47
CA ASN A 216 10.20 -5.67 19.08
C ASN A 216 10.58 -4.84 20.32
N LYS A 217 11.18 -3.69 20.11
CA LYS A 217 11.51 -2.75 21.17
C LYS A 217 10.44 -1.62 21.26
N MET A 218 10.11 -1.27 22.49
CA MET A 218 9.25 -0.10 22.74
C MET A 218 9.94 1.18 22.25
N LYS A 219 9.18 2.06 21.60
CA LYS A 219 9.66 3.42 21.33
C LYS A 219 10.11 4.09 22.62
N ARG A 220 11.29 4.74 22.61
CA ARG A 220 11.75 5.55 23.73
C ARG A 220 10.79 6.76 23.93
N PRO A 221 10.76 7.33 25.14
CA PRO A 221 9.98 8.57 25.37
C PRO A 221 10.28 9.63 24.31
N GLY A 222 9.25 10.28 23.80
CA GLY A 222 9.34 11.32 22.79
C GLY A 222 9.47 10.86 21.33
N VAL A 223 9.85 9.60 21.06
CA VAL A 223 10.00 9.11 19.66
C VAL A 223 8.65 9.04 18.94
N HIS A 224 7.58 8.64 19.62
CA HIS A 224 6.24 8.67 19.07
C HIS A 224 5.83 10.07 18.62
N ARG A 225 6.05 11.08 19.50
CA ARG A 225 5.79 12.48 19.19
C ARG A 225 6.60 12.95 17.98
N LEU A 226 7.91 12.63 17.94
CA LEU A 226 8.80 13.03 16.85
C LEU A 226 8.35 12.47 15.51
N ALA A 227 8.05 11.17 15.44
CA ALA A 227 7.57 10.51 14.22
C ALA A 227 6.23 11.09 13.73
N SER A 228 5.32 11.36 14.65
CA SER A 228 4.02 11.95 14.33
C SER A 228 4.14 13.37 13.80
N LEU A 229 4.97 14.21 14.42
CA LEU A 229 5.23 15.56 13.94
C LEU A 229 6.02 15.59 12.63
N GLN A 230 6.87 14.58 12.37
CA GLN A 230 7.51 14.42 11.07
C GLN A 230 6.47 14.19 9.97
N ALA A 231 5.48 13.35 10.19
CA ALA A 231 4.39 13.12 9.23
C ALA A 231 3.64 14.43 8.93
N VAL A 232 3.26 15.19 9.96
CA VAL A 232 2.59 16.50 9.81
C VAL A 232 3.48 17.50 9.06
N ALA A 233 4.75 17.61 9.43
CA ALA A 233 5.69 18.51 8.77
C ALA A 233 5.92 18.15 7.28
N LEU A 234 5.71 16.89 6.91
CA LEU A 234 5.84 16.40 5.55
C LEU A 234 4.51 16.35 4.78
N GLY A 235 3.42 16.89 5.36
CA GLY A 235 2.16 17.14 4.68
C GLY A 235 1.02 16.18 5.02
N SER A 236 1.08 15.49 6.17
CA SER A 236 -0.06 14.72 6.65
C SER A 236 -1.03 15.60 7.45
N ASP A 237 -2.33 15.48 7.14
CA ASP A 237 -3.41 16.11 7.92
C ASP A 237 -3.83 15.27 9.13
N THR A 238 -3.35 14.05 9.26
CA THR A 238 -3.78 13.13 10.33
C THR A 238 -2.61 12.38 10.94
N VAL A 239 -2.80 11.98 12.20
CA VAL A 239 -1.99 10.96 12.86
C VAL A 239 -2.97 9.96 13.45
N GLN A 240 -3.09 8.79 12.83
CA GLN A 240 -3.98 7.73 13.27
C GLN A 240 -3.18 6.53 13.74
N TYR A 241 -3.82 5.69 14.55
CA TYR A 241 -3.14 4.58 15.22
C TYR A 241 -3.80 3.25 14.92
N PHE A 242 -3.02 2.29 14.59
CA PHE A 242 -3.33 0.89 14.81
C PHE A 242 -2.61 0.44 16.09
N GLN A 243 -3.34 0.30 17.25
CA GLN A 243 -4.80 0.37 17.35
C GLN A 243 -5.23 1.09 18.66
N TRP A 244 -6.52 1.31 18.84
CA TRP A 244 -7.04 1.91 20.07
C TRP A 244 -6.78 1.01 21.30
N ARG A 245 -7.20 -0.26 21.22
CA ARG A 245 -7.05 -1.23 22.31
C ARG A 245 -6.31 -2.48 21.84
N LYS A 246 -5.32 -2.89 22.59
CA LYS A 246 -4.47 -4.03 22.29
C LYS A 246 -5.28 -5.33 22.19
N GLY A 247 -5.06 -6.08 21.12
CA GLY A 247 -5.69 -7.38 20.87
C GLY A 247 -5.33 -8.40 21.94
N ARG A 248 -6.28 -9.25 22.34
CA ARG A 248 -6.07 -10.26 23.38
C ARG A 248 -5.39 -11.53 22.89
N GLY A 249 -5.29 -11.72 21.60
CA GLY A 249 -4.75 -12.93 21.00
C GLY A 249 -4.44 -12.75 19.52
N SER A 250 -3.99 -13.84 18.87
CA SER A 250 -3.58 -13.90 17.47
C SER A 250 -2.25 -13.20 17.18
N PHE A 251 -1.91 -13.11 15.90
CA PHE A 251 -0.59 -12.67 15.44
C PHE A 251 -0.19 -11.28 15.98
N GLU A 252 -1.13 -10.36 16.13
CA GLU A 252 -0.89 -8.99 16.59
C GLU A 252 -1.25 -8.73 18.06
N GLN A 253 -1.34 -9.77 18.87
CA GLN A 253 -1.67 -9.64 20.31
C GLN A 253 -0.70 -8.73 21.10
N TYR A 254 0.53 -8.57 20.63
CA TYR A 254 1.54 -7.71 21.25
C TYR A 254 1.78 -6.41 20.47
N HIS A 255 1.04 -6.17 19.40
CA HIS A 255 1.14 -4.90 18.67
C HIS A 255 0.81 -3.71 19.58
N GLY A 256 1.52 -2.60 19.40
CA GLY A 256 1.30 -1.38 20.17
C GLY A 256 -0.13 -0.86 20.01
N ALA A 257 -0.68 -0.34 21.09
CA ALA A 257 -2.00 0.26 21.11
C ALA A 257 -2.01 1.46 22.04
N VAL A 258 -3.00 2.32 21.92
CA VAL A 258 -3.19 3.45 22.85
C VAL A 258 -3.53 2.93 24.24
N VAL A 259 -4.46 1.98 24.32
CA VAL A 259 -4.82 1.27 25.55
C VAL A 259 -4.24 -0.13 25.49
N ASP A 260 -3.35 -0.46 26.41
CA ASP A 260 -2.72 -1.78 26.47
C ASP A 260 -3.60 -2.87 27.13
N HIS A 261 -3.01 -4.05 27.41
CA HIS A 261 -3.74 -5.16 28.02
C HIS A 261 -4.25 -4.87 29.45
N LEU A 262 -3.62 -3.94 30.18
CA LEU A 262 -4.10 -3.52 31.49
C LEU A 262 -5.44 -2.79 31.41
N GLY A 263 -5.72 -2.16 30.26
CA GLY A 263 -7.00 -1.50 30.00
C GLY A 263 -7.18 -0.19 30.75
N THR A 264 -6.08 0.44 31.16
CA THR A 264 -6.07 1.71 31.90
C THR A 264 -5.50 2.84 31.03
N ASP A 265 -5.77 4.08 31.42
CA ASP A 265 -5.21 5.28 30.87
C ASP A 265 -3.89 5.73 31.57
N ASP A 266 -3.48 5.02 32.60
CA ASP A 266 -2.27 5.31 33.37
C ASP A 266 -1.02 4.60 32.81
N THR A 267 -0.80 4.73 31.50
CA THR A 267 0.42 4.25 30.87
C THR A 267 1.20 5.40 30.21
N ARG A 268 2.50 5.22 30.05
CA ARG A 268 3.32 6.22 29.32
C ARG A 268 2.80 6.45 27.90
N VAL A 269 2.47 5.37 27.19
CA VAL A 269 1.99 5.46 25.81
C VAL A 269 0.67 6.23 25.73
N PHE A 270 -0.28 5.96 26.63
CA PHE A 270 -1.54 6.68 26.66
C PHE A 270 -1.32 8.19 26.88
N ARG A 271 -0.47 8.56 27.85
CA ARG A 271 -0.14 9.97 28.13
C ARG A 271 0.53 10.64 26.94
N GLU A 272 1.53 9.99 26.32
CA GLU A 272 2.20 10.51 25.12
C GLU A 272 1.22 10.77 23.95
N VAL A 273 0.23 9.90 23.76
CA VAL A 273 -0.82 10.07 22.73
C VAL A 273 -1.75 11.24 23.10
N ALA A 274 -2.17 11.33 24.36
CA ALA A 274 -3.02 12.42 24.83
C ALA A 274 -2.30 13.79 24.70
N ASP A 275 -1.05 13.87 25.14
CA ASP A 275 -0.24 15.08 25.05
C ASP A 275 -0.03 15.52 23.58
N LEU A 276 0.24 14.57 22.69
CA LEU A 276 0.34 14.85 21.26
C LEU A 276 -1.00 15.35 20.69
N GLY A 277 -2.13 14.79 21.11
CA GLY A 277 -3.44 15.25 20.72
C GLY A 277 -3.69 16.71 21.06
N GLU A 278 -3.28 17.14 22.27
CA GLU A 278 -3.35 18.55 22.67
C GLU A 278 -2.38 19.46 21.90
N GLU A 279 -1.21 18.93 21.51
CA GLU A 279 -0.26 19.67 20.67
C GLU A 279 -0.80 19.84 19.25
N LEU A 280 -1.37 18.78 18.63
CA LEU A 280 -1.94 18.84 17.28
C LEU A 280 -3.11 19.82 17.18
N LYS A 281 -3.91 19.97 18.23
CA LYS A 281 -4.96 21.03 18.27
C LYS A 281 -4.40 22.45 18.08
N LYS A 282 -3.18 22.70 18.56
CA LYS A 282 -2.51 23.99 18.40
C LYS A 282 -1.97 24.19 16.98
N LEU A 283 -1.79 23.10 16.23
CA LEU A 283 -1.30 23.09 14.85
C LEU A 283 -2.43 23.03 13.81
N LYS A 284 -3.68 23.23 14.21
CA LYS A 284 -4.88 23.14 13.34
C LYS A 284 -4.79 23.96 12.05
N ASP A 285 -4.06 25.08 12.08
CA ASP A 285 -3.91 25.99 10.94
C ASP A 285 -2.99 25.39 9.84
N LEU A 286 -2.29 24.27 10.13
CA LEU A 286 -1.54 23.51 9.13
C LEU A 286 -2.43 22.56 8.32
N ALA A 287 -3.64 22.22 8.80
CA ALA A 287 -4.54 21.36 8.08
C ALA A 287 -4.89 21.93 6.70
N GLY A 288 -4.88 21.09 5.67
CA GLY A 288 -5.10 21.48 4.28
C GLY A 288 -3.92 22.19 3.62
N THR A 289 -2.81 22.41 4.31
CA THR A 289 -1.61 23.02 3.71
C THR A 289 -0.80 21.99 2.92
N VAL A 290 -0.02 22.49 1.97
CA VAL A 290 0.85 21.66 1.14
C VAL A 290 2.32 22.03 1.31
N VAL A 291 3.17 21.03 1.32
CA VAL A 291 4.62 21.21 1.42
C VAL A 291 5.22 21.45 0.03
N LYS A 292 5.93 22.57 -0.12
CA LYS A 292 6.70 22.88 -1.33
C LYS A 292 8.14 22.43 -1.11
N ALA A 293 8.60 21.45 -1.88
CA ALA A 293 9.97 20.96 -1.82
C ALA A 293 10.82 21.62 -2.93
N PRO A 294 12.04 22.09 -2.62
CA PRO A 294 12.94 22.70 -3.61
C PRO A 294 13.70 21.68 -4.46
N VAL A 295 13.69 20.42 -4.05
CA VAL A 295 14.39 19.30 -4.71
C VAL A 295 13.39 18.22 -5.03
N ALA A 296 13.54 17.55 -6.18
CA ALA A 296 12.74 16.41 -6.60
C ALA A 296 13.65 15.18 -6.78
N VAL A 297 13.14 14.03 -6.32
CA VAL A 297 13.69 12.70 -6.63
C VAL A 297 12.74 11.99 -7.58
N LEU A 298 13.27 11.44 -8.66
CA LEU A 298 12.48 10.65 -9.60
C LEU A 298 12.34 9.23 -9.06
N TYR A 299 11.12 8.77 -8.93
CA TYR A 299 10.77 7.41 -8.55
C TYR A 299 9.78 6.83 -9.55
N ASP A 300 10.16 5.75 -10.22
CA ASP A 300 9.37 5.10 -11.27
C ASP A 300 9.34 3.58 -11.08
N TRP A 301 8.15 3.03 -10.83
CA TRP A 301 7.96 1.60 -10.59
C TRP A 301 8.35 0.75 -11.79
N ASP A 302 8.03 1.16 -13.01
CA ASP A 302 8.39 0.40 -14.20
C ASP A 302 9.91 0.27 -14.35
N SER A 303 10.66 1.34 -14.12
CA SER A 303 12.12 1.34 -14.12
C SER A 303 12.69 0.49 -12.99
N LEU A 304 12.11 0.57 -11.78
CA LEU A 304 12.50 -0.25 -10.65
C LEU A 304 12.32 -1.74 -10.97
N TRP A 305 11.15 -2.14 -11.45
CA TRP A 305 10.85 -3.54 -11.80
C TRP A 305 11.74 -4.06 -12.94
N ALA A 306 11.98 -3.25 -13.96
CA ALA A 306 12.85 -3.62 -15.07
C ALA A 306 14.29 -3.82 -14.59
N THR A 307 14.79 -2.95 -13.71
CA THR A 307 16.18 -3.04 -13.19
C THR A 307 16.34 -4.22 -12.23
N ASP A 308 15.37 -4.48 -11.36
CA ASP A 308 15.40 -5.63 -10.44
C ASP A 308 15.37 -6.97 -11.19
N GLY A 309 14.70 -7.02 -12.34
CA GLY A 309 14.69 -8.18 -13.22
C GLY A 309 16.00 -8.42 -13.99
N MET A 310 16.88 -7.43 -14.06
CA MET A 310 18.12 -7.48 -14.82
C MET A 310 19.32 -7.92 -13.94
N LYS A 311 19.70 -9.19 -14.01
CA LYS A 311 20.90 -9.68 -13.34
C LYS A 311 22.15 -8.92 -13.81
N GLY A 312 22.95 -8.45 -12.87
CA GLY A 312 24.26 -7.86 -13.12
C GLY A 312 24.31 -6.35 -13.30
N LEU A 313 23.17 -5.63 -13.22
CA LEU A 313 23.16 -4.17 -13.25
C LEU A 313 23.27 -3.52 -11.88
N ALA A 314 22.70 -4.13 -10.85
CA ALA A 314 22.84 -3.68 -9.46
C ALA A 314 22.53 -4.81 -8.49
N GLU A 315 23.22 -4.84 -7.34
CA GLU A 315 22.84 -5.71 -6.22
C GLU A 315 21.54 -5.24 -5.54
N SER A 316 21.27 -3.95 -5.61
CA SER A 316 20.04 -3.34 -5.12
C SER A 316 19.75 -2.04 -5.88
N THR A 317 18.61 -1.96 -6.50
CA THR A 317 18.12 -0.75 -7.17
C THR A 317 17.77 0.37 -6.22
N ARG A 318 17.66 0.09 -4.91
CA ARG A 318 17.33 1.06 -3.86
C ARG A 318 18.53 1.79 -3.26
N ASN A 319 19.75 1.49 -3.69
CA ASN A 319 20.93 2.14 -3.13
C ASN A 319 20.93 3.66 -3.34
N TYR A 320 20.31 4.16 -4.41
CA TYR A 320 20.19 5.60 -4.63
C TYR A 320 19.27 6.33 -3.62
N ILE A 321 18.40 5.61 -2.91
CA ILE A 321 17.59 6.19 -1.85
C ILE A 321 18.42 6.42 -0.58
N LYS A 322 19.48 5.66 -0.40
CA LYS A 322 20.36 5.71 0.77
C LYS A 322 21.57 6.64 0.59
N THR A 323 21.84 7.08 -0.63
CA THR A 323 22.91 8.03 -0.97
C THR A 323 22.40 9.45 -1.12
#